data_5a7cb3e8bf0af548c618c0bd75a7ef8e
#
_entry.id   5a7cb3e8bf0af548c618c0bd75a7ef8e
#
_cell.length_a   1.000
_cell.length_b   1.000
_cell.length_c   1.000
_cell.angle_alpha   90.00
_cell.angle_beta   90.00
_cell.angle_gamma   90.00
#
_symmetry.space_group_name_H-M   'P 1'
#
loop_
_entity.id
_entity.type
_entity.pdbx_description
1 polymer ?
#
loop_
_entity_poly.entity_id
_entity_poly.type
_entity_poly.pdbx_seq_one_letter_code
_entity_poly.pdbx_strand_id
1 'polypeptide(L)'
;MQDDIKAWKPNELTRLRRLVTKWYSENGRALPWRQTSDPYEIWVSEIMLQQTQVVTVIPYYLRFLQSFPDLGSLATAPLDDVYRHWAGLGYYRRARQMHQAAKVVHSEHDGVFPTDYNSVSSLPGIGRYTAGAILSFSRDQKQPIVEANTQRLYARLLHLKLETSSKQGQLHLWAFAEGVLPLRTGSGRINQALMEIGSQICIPKNPICLLCPLNCLCPTFASSSQATIPVPKRPKEYTELREAALVIRDSQGRILMRRCAPDERWAGLWDFPRFDVTECKTSAAESKNVAAQFLVRYGKSVFVGKKIHELRHAVTRYRITLKSYEAELDSSIPGKWKSNLETLWVNPSKPSALALSSSGKRLWTWLSKDPT
;
A
#
# COMPACT_ATOMS: atom_id res chain seq x y z
N MET A 1 -23.31 29.71 7.05
CA MET A 1 -22.03 30.07 7.71
C MET A 1 -20.95 29.86 6.65
N GLN A 2 -20.39 30.94 6.10
CA GLN A 2 -19.21 30.86 5.25
C GLN A 2 -18.09 30.32 6.13
N ASP A 3 -17.50 29.18 5.72
CA ASP A 3 -16.34 28.62 6.43
C ASP A 3 -15.22 29.65 6.40
N ASP A 4 -14.70 30.01 7.57
CA ASP A 4 -13.53 30.90 7.75
C ASP A 4 -12.23 30.22 7.28
N ILE A 5 -12.22 29.78 6.02
CA ILE A 5 -11.03 29.20 5.42
C ILE A 5 -10.05 30.33 5.12
N LYS A 6 -8.83 30.22 5.64
CA LYS A 6 -7.80 31.25 5.43
C LYS A 6 -7.52 31.43 3.94
N ALA A 7 -7.79 32.62 3.44
CA ALA A 7 -7.33 33.07 2.13
C ALA A 7 -5.85 33.53 2.23
N TRP A 8 -4.97 32.85 1.48
CA TRP A 8 -3.54 33.16 1.47
C TRP A 8 -3.21 34.24 0.46
N LYS A 9 -2.57 35.33 0.93
CA LYS A 9 -2.11 36.42 0.08
C LYS A 9 -0.77 36.06 -0.61
N PRO A 10 -0.44 36.64 -1.77
CA PRO A 10 0.81 36.36 -2.50
C PRO A 10 2.09 36.56 -1.66
N ASN A 11 2.13 37.58 -0.81
CA ASN A 11 3.26 37.83 0.08
C ASN A 11 3.41 36.77 1.19
N GLU A 12 2.29 36.23 1.70
CA GLU A 12 2.30 35.14 2.69
C GLU A 12 2.81 33.85 2.04
N LEU A 13 2.37 33.52 0.81
CA LEU A 13 2.87 32.36 0.04
C LEU A 13 4.37 32.48 -0.25
N THR A 14 4.84 33.69 -0.58
CA THR A 14 6.27 33.96 -0.78
C THR A 14 7.05 33.77 0.52
N ARG A 15 6.53 34.25 1.65
CA ARG A 15 7.12 34.01 2.98
C ARG A 15 7.13 32.54 3.35
N LEU A 16 6.02 31.82 3.10
CA LEU A 16 5.93 30.37 3.32
C LEU A 16 7.04 29.63 2.56
N ARG A 17 7.18 29.88 1.25
CA ARG A 17 8.21 29.24 0.41
C ARG A 17 9.61 29.46 0.97
N ARG A 18 9.94 30.67 1.35
CA ARG A 18 11.24 31.00 1.96
C ARG A 18 11.48 30.22 3.26
N LEU A 19 10.49 30.18 4.15
CA LEU A 19 10.59 29.49 5.43
C LEU A 19 10.77 27.98 5.27
N VAL A 20 9.96 27.34 4.42
CA VAL A 20 10.05 25.88 4.20
C VAL A 20 11.33 25.49 3.48
N THR A 21 11.79 26.29 2.51
CA THR A 21 13.04 26.01 1.79
C THR A 21 14.25 26.13 2.71
N LYS A 22 14.30 27.17 3.57
CA LYS A 22 15.37 27.32 4.56
C LYS A 22 15.37 26.14 5.53
N TRP A 23 14.22 25.85 6.13
CA TRP A 23 14.09 24.74 7.08
C TRP A 23 14.49 23.39 6.46
N TYR A 24 14.06 23.13 5.23
CA TYR A 24 14.36 21.87 4.54
C TYR A 24 15.85 21.71 4.22
N SER A 25 16.56 22.79 3.92
CA SER A 25 18.01 22.72 3.71
C SER A 25 18.79 22.34 4.98
N GLU A 26 18.23 22.66 6.15
CA GLU A 26 18.88 22.43 7.45
C GLU A 26 18.44 21.10 8.11
N ASN A 27 17.19 20.67 7.84
CA ASN A 27 16.52 19.59 8.58
C ASN A 27 15.98 18.43 7.69
N GLY A 28 16.10 18.53 6.36
CA GLY A 28 15.62 17.52 5.44
C GLY A 28 16.41 16.21 5.61
N ARG A 29 15.70 15.07 5.77
CA ARG A 29 16.37 13.77 5.89
C ARG A 29 17.07 13.39 4.58
N ALA A 30 18.29 12.89 4.67
CA ALA A 30 19.01 12.32 3.54
C ALA A 30 18.44 10.92 3.21
N LEU A 31 17.42 10.87 2.37
CA LEU A 31 16.79 9.62 1.93
C LEU A 31 17.35 9.21 0.55
N PRO A 32 17.56 7.91 0.28
CA PRO A 32 18.17 7.47 -0.98
C PRO A 32 17.46 8.04 -2.21
N TRP A 33 16.14 8.01 -2.25
CA TRP A 33 15.31 8.54 -3.36
C TRP A 33 15.26 10.06 -3.47
N ARG A 34 15.93 10.79 -2.58
CA ARG A 34 16.11 12.26 -2.66
C ARG A 34 17.45 12.66 -3.23
N GLN A 35 18.32 11.68 -3.46
CA GLN A 35 19.67 11.89 -4.03
C GLN A 35 19.69 11.64 -5.54
N THR A 36 18.56 11.31 -6.13
CA THR A 36 18.40 11.03 -7.54
C THR A 36 17.38 11.97 -8.18
N SER A 37 17.50 12.19 -9.47
CA SER A 37 16.50 12.80 -10.36
C SER A 37 15.92 11.82 -11.37
N ASP A 38 16.27 10.53 -11.28
CA ASP A 38 15.71 9.50 -12.14
C ASP A 38 14.23 9.28 -11.81
N PRO A 39 13.29 9.48 -12.77
CA PRO A 39 11.88 9.27 -12.55
C PRO A 39 11.51 7.82 -12.19
N TYR A 40 12.27 6.83 -12.67
CA TYR A 40 12.07 5.43 -12.32
C TYR A 40 12.36 5.19 -10.83
N GLU A 41 13.51 5.62 -10.34
CA GLU A 41 13.92 5.46 -8.95
C GLU A 41 12.95 6.19 -7.99
N ILE A 42 12.56 7.41 -8.35
CA ILE A 42 11.57 8.19 -7.60
C ILE A 42 10.23 7.48 -7.58
N TRP A 43 9.75 6.98 -8.73
CA TRP A 43 8.51 6.24 -8.82
C TRP A 43 8.50 4.98 -7.94
N VAL A 44 9.56 4.18 -7.97
CA VAL A 44 9.71 3.01 -7.09
C VAL A 44 9.55 3.40 -5.63
N SER A 45 10.21 4.46 -5.19
CA SER A 45 10.11 4.95 -3.80
C SER A 45 8.69 5.40 -3.46
N GLU A 46 8.04 6.16 -4.34
CA GLU A 46 6.69 6.69 -4.11
C GLU A 46 5.64 5.57 -3.99
N ILE A 47 5.78 4.50 -4.79
CA ILE A 47 4.90 3.34 -4.67
C ILE A 47 5.18 2.55 -3.39
N MET A 48 6.44 2.39 -2.99
CA MET A 48 6.80 1.69 -1.76
C MET A 48 6.33 2.43 -0.50
N LEU A 49 6.40 3.76 -0.52
CA LEU A 49 6.00 4.63 0.60
C LEU A 49 4.48 4.69 0.83
N GLN A 50 3.66 4.29 -0.15
CA GLN A 50 2.22 4.24 0.06
C GLN A 50 1.87 3.32 1.24
N GLN A 51 1.35 3.88 2.34
CA GLN A 51 0.96 3.16 3.56
C GLN A 51 2.10 2.36 4.23
N THR A 52 3.35 2.69 3.95
CA THR A 52 4.53 2.05 4.54
C THR A 52 5.47 3.11 5.12
N GLN A 53 6.03 2.85 6.29
CA GLN A 53 6.93 3.79 6.96
C GLN A 53 8.28 3.87 6.25
N VAL A 54 8.89 5.06 6.24
CA VAL A 54 10.19 5.35 5.61
C VAL A 54 11.28 4.36 6.05
N VAL A 55 11.41 4.12 7.36
CA VAL A 55 12.41 3.21 7.93
C VAL A 55 12.28 1.79 7.39
N THR A 56 11.06 1.35 7.11
CA THR A 56 10.80 0.04 6.50
C THR A 56 11.14 0.04 5.01
N VAL A 57 10.87 1.14 4.31
CA VAL A 57 11.06 1.21 2.84
C VAL A 57 12.52 1.24 2.45
N ILE A 58 13.39 1.92 3.19
CA ILE A 58 14.81 2.08 2.82
C ILE A 58 15.48 0.75 2.41
N PRO A 59 15.52 -0.30 3.23
CA PRO A 59 16.17 -1.55 2.86
C PRO A 59 15.48 -2.28 1.69
N TYR A 60 14.17 -2.11 1.51
CA TYR A 60 13.46 -2.69 0.37
C TYR A 60 13.79 -1.98 -0.92
N TYR A 61 13.82 -0.66 -0.91
CA TYR A 61 14.16 0.18 -2.05
C TYR A 61 15.56 -0.15 -2.58
N LEU A 62 16.54 -0.21 -1.71
CA LEU A 62 17.93 -0.52 -2.10
C LEU A 62 18.05 -1.91 -2.75
N ARG A 63 17.46 -2.94 -2.12
CA ARG A 63 17.47 -4.29 -2.69
C ARG A 63 16.67 -4.40 -3.99
N PHE A 64 15.57 -3.66 -4.11
CA PHE A 64 14.75 -3.65 -5.30
C PHE A 64 15.50 -3.08 -6.49
N LEU A 65 16.15 -1.92 -6.32
CA LEU A 65 16.96 -1.30 -7.38
C LEU A 65 18.22 -2.11 -7.72
N GLN A 66 18.78 -2.85 -6.77
CA GLN A 66 19.86 -3.77 -7.05
C GLN A 66 19.43 -4.89 -8.01
N SER A 67 18.20 -5.38 -7.89
CA SER A 67 17.66 -6.46 -8.72
C SER A 67 16.98 -5.96 -9.99
N PHE A 68 16.41 -4.77 -9.95
CA PHE A 68 15.74 -4.09 -11.06
C PHE A 68 16.31 -2.67 -11.17
N PRO A 69 17.53 -2.53 -11.73
CA PRO A 69 18.23 -1.24 -11.75
C PRO A 69 17.58 -0.19 -12.66
N ASP A 70 16.78 -0.62 -13.61
CA ASP A 70 16.10 0.22 -14.57
C ASP A 70 14.69 -0.29 -14.90
N LEU A 71 13.95 0.51 -15.65
CA LEU A 71 12.59 0.22 -16.07
C LEU A 71 12.50 -1.03 -16.95
N GLY A 72 13.47 -1.25 -17.83
CA GLY A 72 13.52 -2.40 -18.74
C GLY A 72 13.67 -3.72 -17.97
N SER A 73 14.55 -3.77 -16.99
CA SER A 73 14.75 -4.93 -16.12
C SER A 73 13.51 -5.26 -15.30
N LEU A 74 12.79 -4.23 -14.82
CA LEU A 74 11.52 -4.43 -14.14
C LEU A 74 10.42 -4.93 -15.10
N ALA A 75 10.32 -4.36 -16.30
CA ALA A 75 9.27 -4.69 -17.28
C ALA A 75 9.38 -6.14 -17.77
N THR A 76 10.60 -6.63 -17.99
CA THR A 76 10.87 -7.98 -18.51
C THR A 76 10.92 -9.06 -17.44
N ALA A 77 11.02 -8.69 -16.16
CA ALA A 77 11.07 -9.64 -15.06
C ALA A 77 9.76 -10.46 -14.94
N PRO A 78 9.82 -11.73 -14.52
CA PRO A 78 8.64 -12.46 -14.09
C PRO A 78 7.98 -11.77 -12.89
N LEU A 79 6.64 -11.70 -12.86
CA LEU A 79 5.90 -11.06 -11.77
C LEU A 79 6.20 -11.69 -10.40
N ASP A 80 6.48 -12.98 -10.36
CA ASP A 80 6.83 -13.68 -9.12
C ASP A 80 8.15 -13.18 -8.53
N ASP A 81 9.10 -12.77 -9.37
CA ASP A 81 10.37 -12.18 -8.92
C ASP A 81 10.12 -10.80 -8.30
N VAL A 82 9.28 -9.99 -8.93
CA VAL A 82 8.86 -8.69 -8.38
C VAL A 82 8.17 -8.90 -7.03
N TYR A 83 7.29 -9.88 -6.90
CA TYR A 83 6.63 -10.21 -5.64
C TYR A 83 7.59 -10.69 -4.56
N ARG A 84 8.63 -11.45 -4.91
CA ARG A 84 9.68 -11.90 -3.95
C ARG A 84 10.41 -10.70 -3.34
N HIS A 85 10.79 -9.72 -4.14
CA HIS A 85 11.45 -8.50 -3.67
C HIS A 85 10.51 -7.56 -2.91
N TRP A 86 9.19 -7.70 -3.11
CA TRP A 86 8.17 -6.94 -2.40
C TRP A 86 7.71 -7.59 -1.09
N ALA A 87 8.10 -8.86 -0.86
CA ALA A 87 7.56 -9.68 0.23
C ALA A 87 7.85 -9.07 1.61
N GLY A 88 6.79 -8.69 2.32
CA GLY A 88 6.86 -8.02 3.63
C GLY A 88 6.40 -6.57 3.63
N LEU A 89 6.39 -5.88 2.48
CA LEU A 89 5.84 -4.52 2.38
C LEU A 89 4.30 -4.48 2.43
N GLY A 90 3.63 -5.59 2.12
CA GLY A 90 2.17 -5.64 2.03
C GLY A 90 1.60 -4.92 0.80
N TYR A 91 0.27 -4.93 0.69
CA TYR A 91 -0.42 -4.26 -0.44
C TYR A 91 0.17 -4.60 -1.81
N TYR A 92 0.30 -5.88 -2.12
CA TYR A 92 0.95 -6.41 -3.34
C TYR A 92 0.33 -5.93 -4.65
N ARG A 93 -0.91 -5.41 -4.59
CA ARG A 93 -1.52 -4.73 -5.74
C ARG A 93 -0.62 -3.59 -6.25
N ARG A 94 0.10 -2.91 -5.37
CA ARG A 94 1.06 -1.86 -5.76
C ARG A 94 2.18 -2.42 -6.64
N ALA A 95 2.81 -3.51 -6.20
CA ALA A 95 3.85 -4.18 -6.98
C ALA A 95 3.34 -4.65 -8.34
N ARG A 96 2.15 -5.25 -8.38
CA ARG A 96 1.52 -5.70 -9.63
C ARG A 96 1.25 -4.54 -10.59
N GLN A 97 0.65 -3.46 -10.08
CA GLN A 97 0.36 -2.28 -10.90
C GLN A 97 1.65 -1.61 -11.37
N MET A 98 2.68 -1.53 -10.52
CA MET A 98 4.00 -1.01 -10.89
C MET A 98 4.63 -1.86 -12.01
N HIS A 99 4.59 -3.17 -11.92
CA HIS A 99 5.09 -4.06 -12.96
C HIS A 99 4.29 -3.91 -14.28
N GLN A 100 2.96 -3.77 -14.21
CA GLN A 100 2.13 -3.49 -15.38
C GLN A 100 2.48 -2.14 -16.03
N ALA A 101 2.65 -1.10 -15.21
CA ALA A 101 3.05 0.21 -15.71
C ALA A 101 4.44 0.18 -16.36
N ALA A 102 5.40 -0.55 -15.76
CA ALA A 102 6.72 -0.74 -16.39
C ALA A 102 6.61 -1.36 -17.77
N LYS A 103 5.74 -2.37 -17.96
CA LYS A 103 5.49 -2.98 -19.26
C LYS A 103 4.91 -1.99 -20.27
N VAL A 104 3.93 -1.17 -19.85
CA VAL A 104 3.34 -0.13 -20.70
C VAL A 104 4.42 0.88 -21.13
N VAL A 105 5.24 1.37 -20.19
CA VAL A 105 6.32 2.32 -20.54
C VAL A 105 7.34 1.67 -21.47
N HIS A 106 7.66 0.39 -21.23
CA HIS A 106 8.61 -0.33 -22.09
C HIS A 106 8.10 -0.52 -23.52
N SER A 107 6.80 -0.83 -23.70
CA SER A 107 6.20 -1.13 -24.99
C SER A 107 5.66 0.08 -25.76
N GLU A 108 5.16 1.11 -25.05
CA GLU A 108 4.43 2.23 -25.64
C GLU A 108 5.20 3.57 -25.57
N HIS A 109 6.31 3.58 -24.80
CA HIS A 109 7.17 4.76 -24.62
C HIS A 109 8.66 4.44 -24.81
N ASP A 110 8.99 3.41 -25.59
CA ASP A 110 10.37 3.01 -25.92
C ASP A 110 11.27 2.81 -24.69
N GLY A 111 10.70 2.41 -23.57
CA GLY A 111 11.41 2.24 -22.31
C GLY A 111 11.79 3.55 -21.60
N VAL A 112 11.38 4.70 -22.10
CA VAL A 112 11.65 6.02 -21.53
C VAL A 112 10.45 6.48 -20.70
N PHE A 113 10.69 6.82 -19.44
CA PHE A 113 9.60 7.29 -18.55
C PHE A 113 8.99 8.60 -19.09
N PRO A 114 7.64 8.67 -19.29
CA PRO A 114 6.99 9.84 -19.87
C PRO A 114 7.25 11.12 -19.08
N THR A 115 7.21 12.26 -19.76
CA THR A 115 7.51 13.56 -19.15
C THR A 115 6.31 14.48 -19.02
N ASP A 116 5.21 14.14 -19.67
CA ASP A 116 3.95 14.89 -19.55
C ASP A 116 3.01 14.27 -18.52
N TYR A 117 2.20 15.11 -17.89
CA TYR A 117 1.31 14.70 -16.81
C TYR A 117 0.26 13.65 -17.24
N ASN A 118 -0.31 13.80 -18.44
CA ASN A 118 -1.38 12.93 -18.89
C ASN A 118 -0.87 11.50 -19.13
N SER A 119 0.24 11.36 -19.82
CA SER A 119 0.89 10.07 -20.04
C SER A 119 1.29 9.41 -18.72
N VAL A 120 1.91 10.15 -17.80
CA VAL A 120 2.29 9.60 -16.48
C VAL A 120 1.05 9.19 -15.66
N SER A 121 0.00 10.01 -15.63
CA SER A 121 -1.19 9.73 -14.83
C SER A 121 -2.09 8.61 -15.40
N SER A 122 -1.91 8.26 -16.68
CA SER A 122 -2.62 7.14 -17.32
C SER A 122 -2.01 5.78 -17.01
N LEU A 123 -0.77 5.73 -16.51
CA LEU A 123 -0.09 4.48 -16.19
C LEU A 123 -0.78 3.72 -15.04
N PRO A 124 -0.84 2.37 -15.12
CA PRO A 124 -1.46 1.55 -14.09
C PRO A 124 -0.94 1.85 -12.67
N GLY A 125 -1.84 2.20 -11.75
CA GLY A 125 -1.49 2.46 -10.35
C GLY A 125 -0.90 3.84 -10.05
N ILE A 126 -0.77 4.70 -11.05
CA ILE A 126 -0.34 6.09 -10.87
C ILE A 126 -1.55 7.01 -10.84
N GLY A 127 -1.83 7.56 -9.67
CA GLY A 127 -2.87 8.58 -9.48
C GLY A 127 -2.30 10.00 -9.46
N ARG A 128 -3.19 10.98 -9.28
CA ARG A 128 -2.87 12.41 -9.28
C ARG A 128 -1.66 12.76 -8.40
N TYR A 129 -1.63 12.25 -7.17
CA TYR A 129 -0.50 12.46 -6.27
C TYR A 129 0.81 11.91 -6.82
N THR A 130 0.81 10.63 -7.21
CA THR A 130 2.03 9.94 -7.65
C THR A 130 2.59 10.56 -8.92
N ALA A 131 1.74 10.92 -9.89
CA ALA A 131 2.16 11.63 -11.09
C ALA A 131 2.79 12.99 -10.76
N GLY A 132 2.14 13.77 -9.88
CA GLY A 132 2.66 15.05 -9.42
C GLY A 132 4.00 14.92 -8.68
N ALA A 133 4.15 13.91 -7.84
CA ALA A 133 5.39 13.62 -7.11
C ALA A 133 6.53 13.27 -8.07
N ILE A 134 6.33 12.30 -8.97
CA ILE A 134 7.34 11.89 -9.94
C ILE A 134 7.82 13.09 -10.76
N LEU A 135 6.90 13.85 -11.36
CA LEU A 135 7.23 14.95 -12.26
C LEU A 135 7.86 16.16 -11.53
N SER A 136 7.39 16.46 -10.31
CA SER A 136 7.98 17.55 -9.54
C SER A 136 9.33 17.18 -8.95
N PHE A 137 9.56 15.95 -8.53
CA PHE A 137 10.83 15.55 -7.92
C PHE A 137 11.92 15.26 -8.96
N SER A 138 11.57 14.66 -10.11
CA SER A 138 12.56 14.33 -11.13
C SER A 138 12.86 15.48 -12.08
N ARG A 139 11.89 16.35 -12.37
CA ARG A 139 11.98 17.36 -13.43
C ARG A 139 11.64 18.77 -12.96
N ASP A 140 11.42 18.98 -11.67
CA ASP A 140 11.01 20.24 -11.05
C ASP A 140 9.76 20.89 -11.72
N GLN A 141 8.91 20.06 -12.34
CA GLN A 141 7.67 20.55 -12.93
C GLN A 141 6.73 21.09 -11.85
N LYS A 142 5.99 22.13 -12.19
CA LYS A 142 4.98 22.74 -11.30
C LYS A 142 3.77 21.82 -11.14
N GLN A 143 3.96 20.70 -10.45
CA GLN A 143 2.89 19.73 -10.15
C GLN A 143 2.59 19.75 -8.66
N PRO A 144 1.35 20.08 -8.25
CA PRO A 144 0.94 20.03 -6.85
C PRO A 144 0.82 18.59 -6.35
N ILE A 145 1.05 18.40 -5.06
CA ILE A 145 0.88 17.12 -4.40
C ILE A 145 0.01 17.24 -3.15
N VAL A 146 -0.86 16.24 -2.94
CA VAL A 146 -1.65 16.08 -1.71
C VAL A 146 -1.65 14.62 -1.33
N GLU A 147 -0.94 14.30 -0.23
CA GLU A 147 -0.91 12.98 0.41
C GLU A 147 -1.23 13.13 1.91
N ALA A 148 -1.22 12.06 2.67
CA ALA A 148 -1.71 12.06 4.06
C ALA A 148 -1.04 13.11 4.97
N ASN A 149 0.27 13.37 4.81
CA ASN A 149 1.01 14.32 5.63
C ASN A 149 0.77 15.75 5.17
N THR A 150 0.85 16.01 3.87
CA THR A 150 0.57 17.33 3.30
C THR A 150 -0.91 17.69 3.43
N GLN A 151 -1.82 16.74 3.26
CA GLN A 151 -3.25 16.95 3.50
C GLN A 151 -3.52 17.46 4.92
N ARG A 152 -2.89 16.86 5.93
CA ARG A 152 -3.01 17.31 7.33
C ARG A 152 -2.38 18.69 7.54
N LEU A 153 -1.19 18.92 6.99
CA LEU A 153 -0.50 20.20 7.09
C LEU A 153 -1.33 21.31 6.42
N TYR A 154 -1.81 21.08 5.21
CA TYR A 154 -2.62 22.06 4.47
C TYR A 154 -3.96 22.33 5.17
N ALA A 155 -4.63 21.31 5.68
CA ALA A 155 -5.85 21.50 6.46
C ALA A 155 -5.62 22.45 7.66
N ARG A 156 -4.48 22.31 8.35
CA ARG A 156 -4.11 23.20 9.46
C ARG A 156 -3.71 24.59 9.01
N LEU A 157 -2.98 24.72 7.92
CA LEU A 157 -2.60 26.02 7.35
C LEU A 157 -3.80 26.80 6.78
N LEU A 158 -4.80 26.11 6.29
CA LEU A 158 -6.05 26.68 5.82
C LEU A 158 -7.08 26.93 6.94
N HIS A 159 -6.86 26.39 8.14
CA HIS A 159 -7.90 26.28 9.20
C HIS A 159 -9.16 25.59 8.69
N LEU A 160 -9.01 24.52 7.92
CA LEU A 160 -10.07 23.85 7.19
C LEU A 160 -10.98 23.06 8.12
N LYS A 161 -12.21 23.53 8.35
CA LYS A 161 -13.24 22.91 9.18
C LYS A 161 -14.13 21.91 8.41
N LEU A 162 -13.72 21.51 7.21
CA LEU A 162 -14.38 20.50 6.38
C LEU A 162 -13.64 19.15 6.50
N GLU A 163 -14.37 18.06 6.31
CA GLU A 163 -13.72 16.76 6.14
C GLU A 163 -12.76 16.81 4.95
N THR A 164 -11.48 16.48 5.19
CA THR A 164 -10.44 16.49 4.13
C THR A 164 -10.71 15.49 3.01
N SER A 165 -11.56 14.48 3.23
CA SER A 165 -11.99 13.50 2.22
C SER A 165 -13.21 13.94 1.41
N SER A 166 -13.91 15.00 1.81
CA SER A 166 -15.04 15.53 1.05
C SER A 166 -14.59 16.19 -0.25
N LYS A 167 -15.50 16.27 -1.23
CA LYS A 167 -15.24 16.96 -2.51
C LYS A 167 -14.78 18.41 -2.30
N GLN A 168 -15.44 19.13 -1.41
CA GLN A 168 -15.09 20.50 -1.05
C GLN A 168 -13.73 20.59 -0.35
N GLY A 169 -13.48 19.72 0.64
CA GLY A 169 -12.19 19.65 1.34
C GLY A 169 -11.04 19.39 0.37
N GLN A 170 -11.20 18.42 -0.54
CA GLN A 170 -10.20 18.13 -1.58
C GLN A 170 -9.96 19.33 -2.51
N LEU A 171 -11.01 20.04 -2.92
CA LEU A 171 -10.87 21.22 -3.77
C LEU A 171 -9.96 22.27 -3.12
N HIS A 172 -10.20 22.61 -1.85
CA HIS A 172 -9.38 23.58 -1.12
C HIS A 172 -7.94 23.12 -0.92
N LEU A 173 -7.73 21.83 -0.61
CA LEU A 173 -6.39 21.29 -0.41
C LEU A 173 -5.56 21.32 -1.69
N TRP A 174 -6.15 20.92 -2.82
CA TRP A 174 -5.46 20.94 -4.10
C TRP A 174 -5.21 22.36 -4.61
N ALA A 175 -6.17 23.30 -4.44
CA ALA A 175 -5.97 24.70 -4.78
C ALA A 175 -4.84 25.34 -3.96
N PHE A 176 -4.76 25.02 -2.66
CA PHE A 176 -3.66 25.46 -1.83
C PHE A 176 -2.33 24.85 -2.25
N ALA A 177 -2.30 23.54 -2.52
CA ALA A 177 -1.11 22.84 -3.00
C ALA A 177 -0.56 23.46 -4.29
N GLU A 178 -1.44 23.87 -5.21
CA GLU A 178 -1.05 24.56 -6.44
C GLU A 178 -0.54 25.98 -6.17
N GLY A 179 -1.26 26.74 -5.34
CA GLY A 179 -0.91 28.13 -5.00
C GLY A 179 0.41 28.28 -4.24
N VAL A 180 0.79 27.26 -3.46
CA VAL A 180 2.05 27.28 -2.71
C VAL A 180 3.28 27.03 -3.59
N LEU A 181 3.13 26.46 -4.78
CA LEU A 181 4.25 26.23 -5.69
C LEU A 181 4.78 27.53 -6.32
N PRO A 182 6.09 27.61 -6.57
CA PRO A 182 6.68 28.75 -7.25
C PRO A 182 6.26 28.79 -8.72
N LEU A 183 6.34 29.98 -9.34
CA LEU A 183 5.96 30.14 -10.74
C LEU A 183 6.99 29.58 -11.74
N ARG A 184 8.26 29.46 -11.32
CA ARG A 184 9.34 28.99 -12.20
C ARG A 184 9.93 27.67 -11.68
N THR A 185 10.98 27.72 -10.88
CA THR A 185 11.72 26.56 -10.37
C THR A 185 11.57 26.38 -8.87
N GLY A 186 11.84 25.18 -8.36
CA GLY A 186 11.82 24.84 -6.94
C GLY A 186 10.54 24.11 -6.50
N SER A 187 9.68 23.70 -7.42
CA SER A 187 8.43 22.98 -7.09
C SER A 187 8.69 21.67 -6.37
N GLY A 188 9.65 20.86 -6.86
CA GLY A 188 10.01 19.60 -6.22
C GLY A 188 10.54 19.80 -4.80
N ARG A 189 11.39 20.83 -4.60
CA ARG A 189 11.94 21.15 -3.28
C ARG A 189 10.86 21.62 -2.29
N ILE A 190 9.91 22.45 -2.73
CA ILE A 190 8.78 22.90 -1.89
C ILE A 190 7.89 21.71 -1.52
N ASN A 191 7.55 20.87 -2.47
CA ASN A 191 6.75 19.66 -2.22
C ASN A 191 7.43 18.74 -1.19
N GLN A 192 8.71 18.43 -1.38
CA GLN A 192 9.46 17.60 -0.43
C GLN A 192 9.55 18.24 0.96
N ALA A 193 9.77 19.55 1.04
CA ALA A 193 9.83 20.28 2.30
C ALA A 193 8.49 20.21 3.07
N LEU A 194 7.37 20.39 2.38
CA LEU A 194 6.03 20.32 2.98
C LEU A 194 5.67 18.90 3.43
N MET A 195 6.04 17.88 2.65
CA MET A 195 5.94 16.48 3.07
C MET A 195 6.75 16.20 4.34
N GLU A 196 7.98 16.71 4.40
CA GLU A 196 8.88 16.51 5.52
C GLU A 196 8.36 17.16 6.80
N ILE A 197 7.92 18.42 6.73
CA ILE A 197 7.26 19.12 7.84
C ILE A 197 6.02 18.35 8.29
N GLY A 198 5.20 17.88 7.33
CA GLY A 198 4.02 17.08 7.61
C GLY A 198 4.35 15.77 8.32
N SER A 199 5.45 15.12 7.98
CA SER A 199 5.84 13.83 8.56
C SER A 199 6.55 13.92 9.91
N GLN A 200 7.33 14.97 10.15
CA GLN A 200 8.18 15.10 11.34
C GLN A 200 7.65 16.07 12.40
N ILE A 201 7.02 17.15 11.99
CA ILE A 201 6.59 18.24 12.88
C ILE A 201 5.08 18.30 13.03
N CYS A 202 4.38 18.44 11.89
CA CYS A 202 2.93 18.54 11.87
C CYS A 202 2.24 17.17 11.96
N ILE A 203 2.66 16.34 12.93
CA ILE A 203 2.19 14.98 13.15
C ILE A 203 0.72 14.93 13.60
N PRO A 204 0.03 13.75 13.51
CA PRO A 204 -1.40 13.64 13.81
C PRO A 204 -1.76 14.01 15.25
N LYS A 205 -1.02 13.50 16.21
CA LYS A 205 -1.23 13.74 17.65
C LYS A 205 -0.06 14.53 18.21
N ASN A 206 -0.35 15.55 19.03
CA ASN A 206 0.67 16.39 19.67
C ASN A 206 1.73 16.94 18.68
N PRO A 207 1.32 17.70 17.65
CA PRO A 207 2.28 18.27 16.71
C PRO A 207 3.26 19.22 17.42
N ILE A 208 4.52 19.23 16.97
CA ILE A 208 5.59 19.99 17.58
C ILE A 208 5.58 21.43 17.01
N CYS A 209 4.49 22.16 17.24
CA CYS A 209 4.22 23.45 16.62
C CYS A 209 5.28 24.53 16.93
N LEU A 210 5.92 24.49 18.10
CA LEU A 210 6.95 25.47 18.47
C LEU A 210 8.21 25.36 17.59
N LEU A 211 8.50 24.17 17.04
CA LEU A 211 9.61 23.95 16.11
C LEU A 211 9.19 24.09 14.65
N CYS A 212 7.89 24.35 14.38
CA CYS A 212 7.39 24.44 13.02
C CYS A 212 7.81 25.76 12.38
N PRO A 213 8.50 25.73 11.20
CA PRO A 213 8.88 26.97 10.50
C PRO A 213 7.68 27.81 10.06
N LEU A 214 6.48 27.22 10.05
CA LEU A 214 5.23 27.86 9.62
C LEU A 214 4.32 28.29 10.77
N ASN A 215 4.75 28.17 12.04
CA ASN A 215 3.90 28.49 13.19
C ASN A 215 3.35 29.92 13.14
N CYS A 216 4.16 30.90 12.74
CA CYS A 216 3.78 32.29 12.63
C CYS A 216 2.77 32.61 11.49
N LEU A 217 2.54 31.67 10.60
CA LEU A 217 1.57 31.75 9.50
C LEU A 217 0.35 30.82 9.71
N CYS A 218 0.40 29.96 10.72
CA CYS A 218 -0.59 28.89 10.90
C CYS A 218 -1.77 29.35 11.78
N PRO A 219 -2.97 29.54 11.21
CA PRO A 219 -4.15 29.95 11.98
C PRO A 219 -4.60 28.88 12.98
N THR A 220 -4.41 27.60 12.67
CA THR A 220 -4.72 26.49 13.58
C THR A 220 -3.83 26.49 14.83
N PHE A 221 -2.57 26.91 14.69
CA PHE A 221 -1.68 27.11 15.83
C PHE A 221 -2.11 28.32 16.66
N ALA A 222 -2.38 29.44 16.00
CA ALA A 222 -2.84 30.67 16.66
C ALA A 222 -4.14 30.48 17.47
N SER A 223 -5.04 29.60 17.00
CA SER A 223 -6.30 29.28 17.68
C SER A 223 -6.24 28.04 18.58
N SER A 224 -5.07 27.43 18.76
CA SER A 224 -4.88 26.20 19.56
C SER A 224 -5.80 25.04 19.15
N SER A 225 -6.20 24.94 17.88
CA SER A 225 -7.20 23.99 17.38
C SER A 225 -6.59 22.76 16.66
N GLN A 226 -5.33 22.43 16.93
CA GLN A 226 -4.61 21.30 16.27
C GLN A 226 -5.24 19.92 16.55
N ALA A 227 -5.95 19.77 17.66
CA ALA A 227 -6.62 18.53 18.03
C ALA A 227 -7.89 18.27 17.20
N THR A 228 -8.54 19.34 16.71
CA THR A 228 -9.79 19.28 15.95
C THR A 228 -9.59 19.45 14.44
N ILE A 229 -8.41 19.93 14.02
CA ILE A 229 -8.04 20.09 12.59
C ILE A 229 -6.84 19.21 12.25
N PRO A 230 -6.97 18.36 11.22
CA PRO A 230 -8.13 18.16 10.33
C PRO A 230 -9.33 17.53 11.06
N VAL A 231 -10.54 17.82 10.57
CA VAL A 231 -11.76 17.22 11.09
C VAL A 231 -11.62 15.69 11.08
N PRO A 232 -11.86 15.02 12.22
CA PRO A 232 -11.73 13.57 12.31
C PRO A 232 -12.61 12.86 11.30
N LYS A 233 -12.06 11.85 10.64
CA LYS A 233 -12.85 10.98 9.77
C LYS A 233 -13.84 10.18 10.61
N ARG A 234 -15.03 9.96 10.07
CA ARG A 234 -15.99 9.03 10.69
C ARG A 234 -15.32 7.66 10.88
N PRO A 235 -15.59 6.98 12.01
CA PRO A 235 -15.10 5.63 12.23
C PRO A 235 -15.46 4.72 11.05
N LYS A 236 -14.52 3.89 10.62
CA LYS A 236 -14.81 2.90 9.58
C LYS A 236 -15.68 1.80 10.17
N GLU A 237 -16.77 1.51 9.50
CA GLU A 237 -17.51 0.29 9.77
C GLU A 237 -16.73 -0.90 9.21
N TYR A 238 -16.57 -1.92 10.04
CA TYR A 238 -15.90 -3.14 9.66
C TYR A 238 -16.92 -4.25 9.44
N THR A 239 -16.73 -5.02 8.37
CA THR A 239 -17.47 -6.26 8.14
C THR A 239 -16.69 -7.40 8.76
N GLU A 240 -17.30 -8.12 9.68
CA GLU A 240 -16.69 -9.32 10.29
C GLU A 240 -16.83 -10.49 9.32
N LEU A 241 -15.73 -11.19 9.06
CA LEU A 241 -15.69 -12.39 8.23
C LEU A 241 -15.06 -13.54 9.02
N ARG A 242 -15.55 -14.76 8.77
CA ARG A 242 -14.92 -15.99 9.24
C ARG A 242 -14.49 -16.81 8.04
N GLU A 243 -13.23 -17.19 8.02
CA GLU A 243 -12.62 -17.96 6.95
C GLU A 243 -11.99 -19.23 7.52
N ALA A 244 -12.04 -20.31 6.74
CA ALA A 244 -11.34 -21.56 7.01
C ALA A 244 -10.22 -21.76 5.99
N ALA A 245 -9.00 -22.04 6.46
CA ALA A 245 -7.87 -22.45 5.64
C ALA A 245 -7.60 -23.94 5.85
N LEU A 246 -7.34 -24.69 4.78
CA LEU A 246 -6.98 -26.09 4.85
C LEU A 246 -5.47 -26.26 4.73
N VAL A 247 -4.89 -27.00 5.66
CA VAL A 247 -3.52 -27.49 5.63
C VAL A 247 -3.57 -28.93 5.17
N ILE A 248 -3.40 -29.15 3.87
CA ILE A 248 -3.44 -30.47 3.24
C ILE A 248 -2.01 -30.91 2.99
N ARG A 249 -1.65 -32.09 3.49
CA ARG A 249 -0.33 -32.68 3.28
C ARG A 249 -0.42 -33.89 2.34
N ASP A 250 0.57 -34.06 1.50
CA ASP A 250 0.75 -35.31 0.74
C ASP A 250 1.59 -36.32 1.51
N SER A 251 1.81 -37.51 0.90
CA SER A 251 2.61 -38.58 1.49
C SER A 251 4.08 -38.21 1.74
N GLN A 252 4.59 -37.11 1.16
CA GLN A 252 5.94 -36.58 1.36
C GLN A 252 5.96 -35.41 2.37
N GLY A 253 4.83 -35.14 3.02
CA GLY A 253 4.68 -34.02 3.96
C GLY A 253 4.64 -32.63 3.30
N ARG A 254 4.56 -32.54 1.97
CA ARG A 254 4.43 -31.26 1.26
C ARG A 254 3.02 -30.70 1.45
N ILE A 255 2.91 -29.40 1.52
CA ILE A 255 1.66 -28.67 1.76
C ILE A 255 1.09 -28.19 0.43
N LEU A 256 -0.22 -28.38 0.23
CA LEU A 256 -0.94 -27.86 -0.92
C LEU A 256 -1.11 -26.35 -0.79
N MET A 257 -0.56 -25.63 -1.74
CA MET A 257 -0.75 -24.19 -1.91
C MET A 257 -1.54 -23.93 -3.20
N ARG A 258 -2.28 -22.83 -3.21
CA ARG A 258 -2.98 -22.35 -4.41
C ARG A 258 -2.60 -20.91 -4.73
N ARG A 259 -2.65 -20.53 -5.99
CA ARG A 259 -2.56 -19.14 -6.40
C ARG A 259 -3.92 -18.46 -6.31
N CYS A 260 -4.00 -17.28 -5.69
CA CYS A 260 -5.23 -16.52 -5.59
C CYS A 260 -5.62 -15.96 -6.97
N ALA A 261 -6.87 -16.13 -7.36
CA ALA A 261 -7.40 -15.68 -8.64
C ALA A 261 -7.41 -14.13 -8.76
N PRO A 262 -7.49 -13.57 -9.96
CA PRO A 262 -7.43 -12.12 -10.20
C PRO A 262 -8.51 -11.30 -9.48
N ASP A 263 -9.67 -11.89 -9.23
CA ASP A 263 -10.82 -11.30 -8.53
C ASP A 263 -10.76 -11.48 -7.01
N GLU A 264 -9.82 -12.28 -6.51
CA GLU A 264 -9.67 -12.52 -5.09
C GLU A 264 -8.87 -11.42 -4.38
N ARG A 265 -9.07 -11.34 -3.06
CA ARG A 265 -8.47 -10.32 -2.17
C ARG A 265 -6.95 -10.23 -2.25
N TRP A 266 -6.28 -11.35 -2.47
CA TRP A 266 -4.82 -11.45 -2.61
C TRP A 266 -4.39 -11.92 -3.99
N ALA A 267 -5.06 -11.43 -5.03
CA ALA A 267 -4.83 -11.81 -6.42
C ALA A 267 -3.34 -11.95 -6.79
N GLY A 268 -2.98 -13.11 -7.34
CA GLY A 268 -1.65 -13.46 -7.79
C GLY A 268 -0.69 -13.93 -6.69
N LEU A 269 -1.04 -13.83 -5.40
CA LEU A 269 -0.27 -14.40 -4.31
C LEU A 269 -0.63 -15.87 -4.09
N TRP A 270 0.29 -16.58 -3.45
CA TRP A 270 0.05 -17.92 -2.98
C TRP A 270 -0.57 -17.93 -1.60
N ASP A 271 -1.50 -18.84 -1.37
CA ASP A 271 -2.16 -19.03 -0.08
C ASP A 271 -2.59 -20.49 0.08
N PHE A 272 -2.96 -20.86 1.30
CA PHE A 272 -3.65 -22.13 1.56
C PHE A 272 -5.02 -22.13 0.87
N PRO A 273 -5.60 -23.31 0.53
CA PRO A 273 -7.01 -23.38 0.16
C PRO A 273 -7.87 -22.73 1.23
N ARG A 274 -8.65 -21.71 0.87
CA ARG A 274 -9.39 -20.86 1.79
C ARG A 274 -10.84 -20.68 1.37
N PHE A 275 -11.74 -20.70 2.36
CA PHE A 275 -13.18 -20.71 2.17
C PHE A 275 -13.87 -19.79 3.16
N ASP A 276 -14.95 -19.14 2.72
CA ASP A 276 -15.82 -18.34 3.59
C ASP A 276 -16.72 -19.29 4.41
N VAL A 277 -16.73 -19.10 5.72
CA VAL A 277 -17.55 -19.84 6.67
C VAL A 277 -18.35 -18.89 7.58
N THR A 278 -18.53 -17.65 7.16
CA THR A 278 -19.17 -16.59 7.96
C THR A 278 -20.56 -17.00 8.43
N GLU A 279 -21.35 -17.65 7.57
CA GLU A 279 -22.72 -18.08 7.87
C GLU A 279 -22.80 -19.40 8.68
N CYS A 280 -21.69 -20.13 8.85
CA CYS A 280 -21.71 -21.40 9.58
C CYS A 280 -21.78 -21.16 11.08
N LYS A 281 -22.74 -21.75 11.78
CA LYS A 281 -22.95 -21.56 13.22
C LYS A 281 -22.17 -22.53 14.10
N THR A 282 -21.78 -23.69 13.58
CA THR A 282 -21.08 -24.76 14.33
C THR A 282 -19.85 -25.26 13.58
N SER A 283 -18.88 -25.83 14.29
CA SER A 283 -17.67 -26.39 13.67
C SER A 283 -17.99 -27.53 12.70
N ALA A 284 -19.00 -28.35 12.99
CA ALA A 284 -19.45 -29.40 12.08
C ALA A 284 -20.02 -28.83 10.78
N ALA A 285 -20.80 -27.73 10.87
CA ALA A 285 -21.30 -27.02 9.69
C ALA A 285 -20.15 -26.39 8.89
N GLU A 286 -19.14 -25.81 9.57
CA GLU A 286 -17.93 -25.29 8.93
C GLU A 286 -17.21 -26.39 8.13
N SER A 287 -16.91 -27.53 8.75
CA SER A 287 -16.22 -28.64 8.08
C SER A 287 -16.97 -29.17 6.87
N LYS A 288 -18.29 -29.39 7.01
CA LYS A 288 -19.16 -29.84 5.89
C LYS A 288 -19.19 -28.82 4.74
N ASN A 289 -19.33 -27.55 5.08
CA ASN A 289 -19.37 -26.45 4.11
C ASN A 289 -18.03 -26.34 3.35
N VAL A 290 -16.92 -26.40 4.08
CA VAL A 290 -15.56 -26.33 3.50
C VAL A 290 -15.29 -27.51 2.57
N ALA A 291 -15.67 -28.75 2.96
CA ALA A 291 -15.53 -29.94 2.12
C ALA A 291 -16.33 -29.80 0.81
N ALA A 292 -17.57 -29.32 0.91
CA ALA A 292 -18.41 -29.06 -0.27
C ALA A 292 -17.82 -27.99 -1.20
N GLN A 293 -17.38 -26.85 -0.65
CA GLN A 293 -16.74 -25.81 -1.43
C GLN A 293 -15.43 -26.30 -2.06
N PHE A 294 -14.65 -27.13 -1.35
CA PHE A 294 -13.41 -27.71 -1.88
C PHE A 294 -13.71 -28.60 -3.09
N LEU A 295 -14.68 -29.48 -2.99
CA LEU A 295 -15.09 -30.35 -4.11
C LEU A 295 -15.53 -29.52 -5.32
N VAL A 296 -16.37 -28.51 -5.11
CA VAL A 296 -16.83 -27.64 -6.19
C VAL A 296 -15.67 -26.90 -6.85
N ARG A 297 -14.74 -26.39 -6.04
CA ARG A 297 -13.64 -25.55 -6.51
C ARG A 297 -12.50 -26.35 -7.14
N TYR A 298 -12.10 -27.48 -6.54
CA TYR A 298 -10.92 -28.25 -6.94
C TYR A 298 -11.22 -29.55 -7.68
N GLY A 299 -12.45 -30.02 -7.66
CA GLY A 299 -12.86 -31.31 -8.26
C GLY A 299 -12.37 -32.54 -7.49
N LYS A 300 -11.91 -32.34 -6.24
CA LYS A 300 -11.44 -33.38 -5.34
C LYS A 300 -12.21 -33.32 -4.03
N SER A 301 -12.45 -34.48 -3.42
CA SER A 301 -13.02 -34.59 -2.08
C SER A 301 -11.92 -34.45 -1.02
N VAL A 302 -12.29 -33.92 0.13
CA VAL A 302 -11.39 -33.67 1.26
C VAL A 302 -12.09 -34.00 2.58
N PHE A 303 -11.40 -34.66 3.48
CA PHE A 303 -11.78 -34.79 4.88
C PHE A 303 -11.20 -33.61 5.67
N VAL A 304 -12.06 -32.85 6.35
CA VAL A 304 -11.66 -31.72 7.19
C VAL A 304 -11.55 -32.21 8.63
N GLY A 305 -10.33 -32.25 9.14
CA GLY A 305 -9.98 -32.75 10.47
C GLY A 305 -10.09 -31.68 11.56
N LYS A 306 -9.19 -31.74 12.55
CA LYS A 306 -9.19 -30.84 13.71
C LYS A 306 -8.74 -29.41 13.34
N LYS A 307 -9.25 -28.41 14.09
CA LYS A 307 -8.73 -27.06 14.06
C LYS A 307 -7.34 -27.05 14.72
N ILE A 308 -6.33 -26.54 14.00
CA ILE A 308 -4.95 -26.49 14.47
C ILE A 308 -4.48 -25.07 14.82
N HIS A 309 -5.05 -24.06 14.18
CA HIS A 309 -4.62 -22.68 14.42
C HIS A 309 -5.77 -21.71 14.20
N GLU A 310 -5.68 -20.54 14.84
CA GLU A 310 -6.60 -19.41 14.63
C GLU A 310 -5.83 -18.10 14.67
N LEU A 311 -6.10 -17.23 13.73
CA LEU A 311 -5.53 -15.90 13.72
C LEU A 311 -6.58 -14.86 13.34
N ARG A 312 -6.47 -13.68 13.95
CA ARG A 312 -7.31 -12.52 13.62
C ARG A 312 -6.47 -11.46 12.93
N HIS A 313 -7.02 -10.87 11.89
CA HIS A 313 -6.38 -9.79 11.17
C HIS A 313 -7.42 -8.89 10.50
N ALA A 314 -7.01 -7.67 10.18
CA ALA A 314 -7.84 -6.73 9.42
C ALA A 314 -7.25 -6.49 8.03
N VAL A 315 -8.10 -6.46 7.02
CA VAL A 315 -7.74 -6.10 5.64
C VAL A 315 -8.78 -5.15 5.09
N THR A 316 -8.36 -3.92 4.74
CA THR A 316 -9.24 -2.86 4.22
C THR A 316 -10.43 -2.57 5.14
N ARG A 317 -11.63 -3.06 4.83
CA ARG A 317 -12.87 -2.93 5.61
C ARG A 317 -13.28 -4.21 6.34
N TYR A 318 -12.48 -5.27 6.26
CA TYR A 318 -12.81 -6.56 6.83
C TYR A 318 -11.99 -6.84 8.08
N ARG A 319 -12.63 -7.35 9.12
CA ARG A 319 -12.00 -8.03 10.25
C ARG A 319 -12.20 -9.52 10.05
N ILE A 320 -11.11 -10.26 9.91
CA ILE A 320 -11.16 -11.66 9.51
C ILE A 320 -10.66 -12.53 10.66
N THR A 321 -11.49 -13.47 11.08
CA THR A 321 -11.07 -14.59 11.91
C THR A 321 -10.79 -15.78 10.99
N LEU A 322 -9.53 -16.14 10.83
CA LEU A 322 -9.08 -17.25 10.02
C LEU A 322 -8.80 -18.45 10.92
N LYS A 323 -9.59 -19.51 10.77
CA LYS A 323 -9.37 -20.82 11.40
C LYS A 323 -8.64 -21.72 10.42
N SER A 324 -7.63 -22.45 10.89
CA SER A 324 -6.87 -23.39 10.06
C SER A 324 -7.16 -24.81 10.53
N TYR A 325 -7.44 -25.69 9.57
CA TYR A 325 -7.79 -27.07 9.81
C TYR A 325 -6.78 -28.00 9.13
N GLU A 326 -6.40 -29.07 9.80
CA GLU A 326 -5.81 -30.22 9.10
C GLU A 326 -6.83 -30.77 8.13
N ALA A 327 -6.36 -31.26 6.98
CA ALA A 327 -7.23 -31.89 6.01
C ALA A 327 -6.45 -32.90 5.16
N GLU A 328 -7.17 -33.92 4.70
CA GLU A 328 -6.63 -34.98 3.87
C GLU A 328 -7.48 -35.15 2.61
N LEU A 329 -6.82 -35.39 1.46
CA LEU A 329 -7.54 -35.67 0.22
C LEU A 329 -8.17 -37.06 0.33
N ASP A 330 -9.45 -37.16 0.01
CA ASP A 330 -10.12 -38.45 -0.08
C ASP A 330 -9.72 -39.13 -1.39
N SER A 331 -8.82 -40.10 -1.27
CA SER A 331 -8.35 -40.92 -2.41
C SER A 331 -9.34 -41.97 -2.83
N SER A 332 -10.35 -42.29 -2.02
CA SER A 332 -11.39 -43.28 -2.35
C SER A 332 -12.38 -42.81 -3.40
N ILE A 333 -12.52 -41.47 -3.53
CA ILE A 333 -13.41 -40.87 -4.50
C ILE A 333 -12.61 -40.41 -5.73
N PRO A 334 -12.86 -41.01 -6.91
CA PRO A 334 -12.23 -40.59 -8.14
C PRO A 334 -12.59 -39.11 -8.48
N GLY A 335 -11.59 -38.29 -8.70
CA GLY A 335 -11.81 -36.91 -9.12
C GLY A 335 -10.57 -36.38 -9.81
N LYS A 336 -10.75 -35.50 -10.81
CA LYS A 336 -9.64 -34.82 -11.49
C LYS A 336 -9.52 -33.39 -10.95
N TRP A 337 -8.30 -32.93 -10.74
CA TRP A 337 -8.05 -31.51 -10.47
C TRP A 337 -8.62 -30.64 -11.59
N LYS A 338 -9.32 -29.58 -11.21
CA LYS A 338 -9.79 -28.61 -12.21
C LYS A 338 -8.59 -27.86 -12.79
N SER A 339 -8.47 -27.87 -14.11
CA SER A 339 -7.29 -27.37 -14.85
C SER A 339 -7.09 -25.85 -14.78
N ASN A 340 -8.11 -25.10 -14.36
CA ASN A 340 -8.07 -23.63 -14.29
C ASN A 340 -7.49 -23.09 -12.97
N LEU A 341 -7.05 -23.97 -12.07
CA LEU A 341 -6.48 -23.58 -10.78
C LEU A 341 -4.99 -23.87 -10.74
N GLU A 342 -4.21 -22.85 -10.47
CA GLU A 342 -2.78 -23.01 -10.25
C GLU A 342 -2.57 -23.46 -8.80
N THR A 343 -2.12 -24.70 -8.64
CA THR A 343 -1.82 -25.35 -7.34
C THR A 343 -0.40 -25.88 -7.34
N LEU A 344 0.23 -25.91 -6.18
CA LEU A 344 1.60 -26.36 -5.99
C LEU A 344 1.75 -27.10 -4.65
N TRP A 345 2.47 -28.20 -4.65
CA TRP A 345 2.89 -28.89 -3.44
C TRP A 345 4.25 -28.36 -2.98
N VAL A 346 4.31 -27.81 -1.77
CA VAL A 346 5.48 -27.09 -1.25
C VAL A 346 6.01 -27.76 -0.01
N ASN A 347 7.31 -28.00 0.02
CA ASN A 347 7.99 -28.57 1.19
C ASN A 347 8.06 -27.51 2.32
N PRO A 348 7.50 -27.78 3.51
CA PRO A 348 7.48 -26.83 4.61
C PRO A 348 8.87 -26.52 5.19
N SER A 349 9.83 -27.41 5.07
CA SER A 349 11.21 -27.20 5.57
C SER A 349 12.06 -26.31 4.67
N LYS A 350 11.64 -26.08 3.40
CA LYS A 350 12.31 -25.12 2.51
C LYS A 350 11.60 -23.79 2.59
N PRO A 351 12.30 -22.68 2.97
CA PRO A 351 11.69 -21.36 2.94
C PRO A 351 11.08 -21.16 1.56
N SER A 352 9.78 -20.99 1.48
CA SER A 352 9.14 -20.91 0.18
C SER A 352 9.58 -19.63 -0.49
N ALA A 353 10.11 -19.74 -1.69
CA ALA A 353 10.31 -18.63 -2.61
C ALA A 353 8.97 -17.99 -3.05
N LEU A 354 7.85 -18.53 -2.54
CA LEU A 354 6.51 -18.09 -2.89
C LEU A 354 6.15 -16.76 -2.21
N ALA A 355 5.57 -15.88 -2.99
CA ALA A 355 4.96 -14.65 -2.48
C ALA A 355 3.63 -15.00 -1.79
N LEU A 356 3.65 -15.20 -0.48
CA LEU A 356 2.49 -15.55 0.33
C LEU A 356 1.68 -14.32 0.72
N SER A 357 0.35 -14.51 0.88
CA SER A 357 -0.50 -13.53 1.57
C SER A 357 0.03 -13.28 2.99
N SER A 358 -0.24 -12.12 3.57
CA SER A 358 0.25 -11.81 4.94
C SER A 358 -0.24 -12.80 5.99
N SER A 359 -1.50 -13.25 5.90
CA SER A 359 -2.07 -14.27 6.79
C SER A 359 -1.55 -15.66 6.45
N GLY A 360 -1.36 -15.99 5.17
CA GLY A 360 -0.73 -17.22 4.72
C GLY A 360 0.72 -17.35 5.22
N LYS A 361 1.49 -16.24 5.17
CA LYS A 361 2.85 -16.21 5.72
C LYS A 361 2.89 -16.46 7.23
N ARG A 362 1.95 -15.88 7.98
CA ARG A 362 1.84 -16.13 9.44
C ARG A 362 1.51 -17.58 9.74
N LEU A 363 0.56 -18.18 9.02
CA LEU A 363 0.22 -19.60 9.17
C LEU A 363 1.40 -20.51 8.79
N TRP A 364 2.07 -20.21 7.66
CA TRP A 364 3.27 -20.93 7.23
C TRP A 364 4.38 -20.91 8.30
N THR A 365 4.66 -19.72 8.86
CA THR A 365 5.67 -19.57 9.92
C THR A 365 5.31 -20.35 11.18
N TRP A 366 4.02 -20.43 11.51
CA TRP A 366 3.56 -21.24 12.64
C TRP A 366 3.77 -22.73 12.37
N LEU A 367 3.38 -23.24 11.20
CA LEU A 367 3.58 -24.63 10.77
C LEU A 367 5.06 -25.04 10.70
N SER A 368 5.96 -24.09 10.41
CA SER A 368 7.40 -24.37 10.35
C SER A 368 8.07 -24.45 11.73
N LYS A 369 7.43 -23.91 12.77
CA LYS A 369 7.94 -23.94 14.15
C LYS A 369 7.43 -25.11 14.96
N ASP A 370 6.29 -25.64 14.58
CA ASP A 370 5.63 -26.76 15.26
C ASP A 370 5.41 -27.87 14.21
N PRO A 371 6.47 -28.66 13.90
CA PRO A 371 6.38 -29.77 12.98
C PRO A 371 5.72 -30.96 13.72
N THR A 372 4.37 -30.95 13.82
CA THR A 372 3.62 -32.15 14.24
C THR A 372 3.62 -33.21 13.17
#